data_cd71d2631c8d4de97f2081616dd0da36
#
_entry.id   cd71d2631c8d4de97f2081616dd0da36
#
_cell.length_a   1.000
_cell.length_b   1.000
_cell.length_c   1.000
_cell.angle_alpha   90.00
_cell.angle_beta   90.00
_cell.angle_gamma   90.00
#
_symmetry.space_group_name_H-M   'P 1'
#
loop_
_entity.id
_entity.type
_entity.pdbx_description
1 polymer ?
#
loop_
_entity_poly.entity_id
_entity_poly.type
_entity_poly.pdbx_seq_one_letter_code
_entity_poly.pdbx_strand_id
1 'polypeptide(L)'
;MKILHSNLIGNSDRHLFIIHGFLGMGDNWKSHAKKISDNNYTTHLIDLRNHGRSFWNDEFTFDIMVEDILNYANFHKIEKFSLLGHSMGGNVSMLFAQKYSDLLEKIIIVDIIPKKYKPHHNNIMD
;
A
#
# COMPACT_ATOMS: atom_id res chain seq x y z
N MET A 1 -17.66 -4.31 7.58
CA MET A 1 -16.42 -3.55 7.22
C MET A 1 -15.93 -4.01 5.87
N LYS A 2 -15.58 -3.07 5.01
CA LYS A 2 -15.06 -3.39 3.69
C LYS A 2 -13.55 -3.52 3.74
N ILE A 3 -13.02 -4.56 3.10
CA ILE A 3 -11.60 -4.87 3.14
C ILE A 3 -11.02 -4.73 1.72
N LEU A 4 -9.83 -4.15 1.63
CA LEU A 4 -9.17 -3.96 0.35
C LEU A 4 -8.96 -5.30 -0.35
N HIS A 5 -9.12 -5.28 -1.67
CA HIS A 5 -8.82 -6.44 -2.51
C HIS A 5 -7.33 -6.60 -2.66
N SER A 6 -6.87 -7.84 -2.72
CA SER A 6 -5.46 -8.11 -2.99
C SER A 6 -5.28 -9.40 -3.76
N ASN A 7 -4.14 -9.50 -4.43
CA ASN A 7 -3.65 -10.74 -4.99
C ASN A 7 -2.36 -11.10 -4.26
N LEU A 8 -2.21 -12.36 -3.92
CA LEU A 8 -1.07 -12.82 -3.14
C LEU A 8 -0.11 -13.61 -4.01
N ILE A 9 1.19 -13.37 -3.84
CA ILE A 9 2.24 -14.12 -4.50
C ILE A 9 3.22 -14.57 -3.43
N GLY A 10 3.50 -15.88 -3.38
CA GLY A 10 4.38 -16.46 -2.39
C GLY A 10 3.61 -17.11 -1.24
N ASN A 11 4.34 -17.78 -0.36
CA ASN A 11 3.72 -18.49 0.77
C ASN A 11 4.61 -18.47 2.01
N SER A 12 5.26 -17.35 2.26
CA SER A 12 6.13 -17.15 3.40
C SER A 12 5.37 -16.50 4.57
N ASP A 13 5.94 -16.63 5.77
CA ASP A 13 5.43 -15.93 6.94
C ASP A 13 5.83 -14.46 6.97
N ARG A 14 6.72 -14.05 6.09
CA ARG A 14 7.12 -12.65 5.97
C ARG A 14 6.27 -11.98 4.92
N HIS A 15 5.58 -10.92 5.32
CA HIS A 15 4.61 -10.26 4.47
C HIS A 15 5.12 -8.91 3.99
N LEU A 16 4.92 -8.65 2.70
CA LEU A 16 5.18 -7.35 2.10
C LEU A 16 3.91 -6.88 1.42
N PHE A 17 3.45 -5.68 1.78
CA PHE A 17 2.29 -5.05 1.13
C PHE A 17 2.82 -4.03 0.13
N ILE A 18 2.42 -4.15 -1.13
CA ILE A 18 2.75 -3.16 -2.16
C ILE A 18 1.56 -2.22 -2.32
N ILE A 19 1.82 -0.93 -2.13
CA ILE A 19 0.82 0.13 -2.17
C ILE A 19 1.10 0.99 -3.41
N HIS A 20 0.22 0.89 -4.39
CA HIS A 20 0.41 1.49 -5.71
C HIS A 20 0.13 3.00 -5.72
N GLY A 21 0.45 3.64 -6.85
CA GLY A 21 0.19 5.05 -7.05
C GLY A 21 -1.24 5.34 -7.49
N PHE A 22 -1.55 6.62 -7.63
CA PHE A 22 -2.86 7.08 -8.05
C PHE A 22 -3.16 6.55 -9.45
N LEU A 23 -4.38 6.08 -9.64
CA LEU A 23 -4.87 5.44 -10.88
C LEU A 23 -4.16 4.14 -11.21
N GLY A 24 -3.37 3.60 -10.29
CA GLY A 24 -2.76 2.29 -10.44
C GLY A 24 -3.60 1.19 -9.81
N MET A 25 -3.02 0.02 -9.76
CA MET A 25 -3.61 -1.13 -9.07
C MET A 25 -2.49 -2.11 -8.74
N GLY A 26 -2.77 -3.02 -7.80
CA GLY A 26 -1.77 -3.97 -7.34
C GLY A 26 -1.14 -4.79 -8.46
N ASP A 27 -1.95 -5.20 -9.44
CA ASP A 27 -1.45 -6.06 -10.51
C ASP A 27 -0.38 -5.40 -11.38
N ASN A 28 -0.26 -4.07 -11.35
CA ASN A 28 0.81 -3.37 -12.05
C ASN A 28 2.19 -3.79 -11.55
N TRP A 29 2.27 -4.35 -10.35
CA TRP A 29 3.51 -4.76 -9.71
C TRP A 29 3.77 -6.25 -9.76
N LYS A 30 2.99 -7.00 -10.53
CA LYS A 30 3.02 -8.45 -10.49
C LYS A 30 4.41 -9.05 -10.77
N SER A 31 5.12 -8.55 -11.76
CA SER A 31 6.44 -9.10 -12.08
C SER A 31 7.47 -8.81 -11.00
N HIS A 32 7.39 -7.63 -10.39
CA HIS A 32 8.27 -7.29 -9.26
C HIS A 32 7.95 -8.16 -8.05
N ALA A 33 6.67 -8.39 -7.82
CA ALA A 33 6.22 -9.19 -6.69
C ALA A 33 6.74 -10.63 -6.78
N LYS A 34 6.79 -11.19 -7.97
CA LYS A 34 7.34 -12.52 -8.15
C LYS A 34 8.79 -12.61 -7.72
N LYS A 35 9.59 -11.63 -8.13
CA LYS A 35 11.02 -11.60 -7.76
C LYS A 35 11.19 -11.42 -6.25
N ILE A 36 10.38 -10.58 -5.65
CA ILE A 36 10.45 -10.36 -4.21
C ILE A 36 10.05 -11.62 -3.46
N SER A 37 9.00 -12.29 -3.92
CA SER A 37 8.51 -13.50 -3.25
C SER A 37 9.50 -14.65 -3.34
N ASP A 38 10.32 -14.68 -4.39
CA ASP A 38 11.38 -15.67 -4.50
C ASP A 38 12.43 -15.50 -3.39
N ASN A 39 12.42 -14.38 -2.68
CA ASN A 39 13.33 -14.10 -1.56
C ASN A 39 12.62 -14.26 -0.22
N ASN A 40 11.67 -15.20 -0.15
CA ASN A 40 10.98 -15.58 1.08
C ASN A 40 10.01 -14.53 1.63
N TYR A 41 9.27 -13.89 0.72
CA TYR A 41 8.17 -13.02 1.11
C TYR A 41 6.86 -13.55 0.55
N THR A 42 5.78 -13.28 1.26
CA THR A 42 4.44 -13.31 0.67
C THR A 42 4.11 -11.88 0.34
N THR A 43 3.96 -11.61 -0.95
CA THR A 43 3.71 -10.25 -1.43
C THR A 43 2.23 -10.06 -1.68
N HIS A 44 1.68 -9.02 -1.06
CA HIS A 44 0.27 -8.65 -1.17
C HIS A 44 0.16 -7.50 -2.17
N LEU A 45 -0.40 -7.79 -3.34
CA LEU A 45 -0.67 -6.77 -4.35
C LEU A 45 -2.02 -6.16 -4.02
N ILE A 46 -2.01 -5.07 -3.28
CA ILE A 46 -3.21 -4.47 -2.72
C ILE A 46 -3.75 -3.39 -3.66
N ASP A 47 -5.05 -3.42 -3.90
CA ASP A 47 -5.75 -2.34 -4.59
C ASP A 47 -6.28 -1.38 -3.51
N LEU A 48 -5.85 -0.13 -3.57
CA LEU A 48 -6.36 0.89 -2.66
C LEU A 48 -7.83 1.18 -2.94
N ARG A 49 -8.52 1.82 -1.97
CA ARG A 49 -9.91 2.20 -2.21
C ARG A 49 -10.03 3.03 -3.49
N ASN A 50 -11.12 2.90 -4.15
CA ASN A 50 -11.42 3.60 -5.42
C ASN A 50 -10.50 3.19 -6.57
N HIS A 51 -9.79 2.08 -6.41
CA HIS A 51 -8.89 1.55 -7.44
C HIS A 51 -9.12 0.06 -7.62
N GLY A 52 -8.83 -0.42 -8.82
CA GLY A 52 -8.87 -1.84 -9.12
C GLY A 52 -10.18 -2.49 -8.70
N ARG A 53 -10.07 -3.55 -7.92
CA ARG A 53 -11.22 -4.32 -7.46
C ARG A 53 -11.65 -4.00 -6.04
N SER A 54 -11.01 -3.01 -5.41
CA SER A 54 -11.40 -2.60 -4.07
C SER A 54 -12.68 -1.76 -4.12
N PHE A 55 -13.25 -1.54 -2.94
CA PHE A 55 -14.50 -0.80 -2.80
C PHE A 55 -14.31 0.68 -3.16
N TRP A 56 -15.41 1.34 -3.46
CA TRP A 56 -15.45 2.75 -3.80
C TRP A 56 -16.19 3.54 -2.74
N ASN A 57 -15.68 4.74 -2.45
CA ASN A 57 -16.27 5.60 -1.45
C ASN A 57 -15.87 7.04 -1.75
N ASP A 58 -16.74 8.00 -1.41
CA ASP A 58 -16.45 9.41 -1.64
C ASP A 58 -15.29 9.92 -0.78
N GLU A 59 -15.11 9.30 0.37
CA GLU A 59 -14.01 9.69 1.25
C GLU A 59 -12.70 9.15 0.72
N PHE A 60 -11.78 10.06 0.38
CA PHE A 60 -10.53 9.67 -0.26
C PHE A 60 -9.41 10.58 0.23
N THR A 61 -8.84 10.24 1.38
CA THR A 61 -7.75 10.97 2.01
C THR A 61 -6.63 10.00 2.37
N PHE A 62 -5.44 10.53 2.61
CA PHE A 62 -4.34 9.68 3.07
C PHE A 62 -4.67 9.02 4.39
N ASP A 63 -5.29 9.76 5.31
CA ASP A 63 -5.63 9.20 6.62
C ASP A 63 -6.55 8.00 6.50
N ILE A 64 -7.58 8.08 5.65
CA ILE A 64 -8.51 6.95 5.53
C ILE A 64 -7.84 5.77 4.82
N MET A 65 -6.93 6.04 3.89
CA MET A 65 -6.20 4.96 3.23
C MET A 65 -5.27 4.24 4.19
N VAL A 66 -4.67 4.96 5.13
CA VAL A 66 -3.87 4.33 6.19
C VAL A 66 -4.74 3.39 7.01
N GLU A 67 -5.94 3.82 7.38
CA GLU A 67 -6.84 2.98 8.15
C GLU A 67 -7.31 1.76 7.35
N ASP A 68 -7.47 1.92 6.05
CA ASP A 68 -7.80 0.77 5.19
C ASP A 68 -6.69 -0.29 5.24
N ILE A 69 -5.43 0.13 5.24
CA ILE A 69 -4.30 -0.80 5.31
C ILE A 69 -4.29 -1.49 6.67
N LEU A 70 -4.53 -0.75 7.74
CA LEU A 70 -4.60 -1.32 9.07
C LEU A 70 -5.72 -2.36 9.16
N ASN A 71 -6.89 -2.02 8.63
CA ASN A 71 -8.03 -2.95 8.61
C ASN A 71 -7.72 -4.19 7.79
N TYR A 72 -7.01 -4.04 6.68
CA TYR A 72 -6.59 -5.16 5.87
C TYR A 72 -5.70 -6.11 6.66
N ALA A 73 -4.68 -5.57 7.31
CA ALA A 73 -3.75 -6.37 8.10
C ALA A 73 -4.48 -7.11 9.23
N ASN A 74 -5.36 -6.40 9.94
CA ASN A 74 -6.12 -6.99 11.03
C ASN A 74 -7.06 -8.09 10.56
N PHE A 75 -7.72 -7.86 9.43
CA PHE A 75 -8.64 -8.86 8.88
C PHE A 75 -7.91 -10.14 8.53
N HIS A 76 -6.72 -10.03 7.98
CA HIS A 76 -5.91 -11.19 7.59
C HIS A 76 -5.02 -11.69 8.73
N LYS A 77 -5.15 -11.11 9.92
CA LYS A 77 -4.40 -11.52 11.12
C LYS A 77 -2.89 -11.43 10.93
N ILE A 78 -2.45 -10.40 10.22
CA ILE A 78 -1.04 -10.13 9.97
C ILE A 78 -0.59 -9.06 10.96
N GLU A 79 0.27 -9.45 11.90
CA GLU A 79 0.70 -8.58 12.98
C GLU A 79 1.94 -7.76 12.63
N LYS A 80 2.73 -8.24 11.69
CA LYS A 80 3.98 -7.57 11.32
C LYS A 80 4.17 -7.71 9.82
N PHE A 81 4.55 -6.63 9.16
CA PHE A 81 4.72 -6.64 7.72
C PHE A 81 5.62 -5.50 7.28
N SER A 82 6.01 -5.53 6.01
CA SER A 82 6.76 -4.44 5.37
C SER A 82 5.86 -3.76 4.37
N LEU A 83 6.14 -2.48 4.10
CA LEU A 83 5.43 -1.71 3.10
C LEU A 83 6.39 -1.30 1.98
N LEU A 84 5.93 -1.42 0.75
CA LEU A 84 6.58 -0.81 -0.41
C LEU A 84 5.54 0.11 -1.04
N GLY A 85 5.80 1.40 -1.01
CA GLY A 85 4.87 2.38 -1.53
C GLY A 85 5.42 3.11 -2.73
N HIS A 86 4.61 3.25 -3.78
CA HIS A 86 4.98 3.93 -5.02
C HIS A 86 4.14 5.18 -5.18
N SER A 87 4.78 6.33 -5.35
CA SER A 87 4.12 7.61 -5.59
C SER A 87 3.11 7.92 -4.48
N MET A 88 1.82 8.03 -4.79
CA MET A 88 0.78 8.23 -3.78
C MET A 88 0.85 7.16 -2.70
N GLY A 89 1.07 5.90 -3.10
CA GLY A 89 1.23 4.81 -2.15
C GLY A 89 2.42 5.00 -1.23
N GLY A 90 3.46 5.70 -1.70
CA GLY A 90 4.58 6.06 -0.86
C GLY A 90 4.19 7.05 0.22
N ASN A 91 3.38 8.05 -0.13
CA ASN A 91 2.90 9.03 0.85
C ASN A 91 2.02 8.34 1.91
N VAL A 92 1.14 7.46 1.46
CA VAL A 92 0.30 6.69 2.38
C VAL A 92 1.15 5.82 3.29
N SER A 93 2.16 5.16 2.72
CA SER A 93 3.05 4.28 3.50
C SER A 93 3.84 5.05 4.55
N MET A 94 4.32 6.26 4.21
CA MET A 94 5.03 7.09 5.17
C MET A 94 4.11 7.52 6.31
N LEU A 95 2.88 7.89 5.98
CA LEU A 95 1.92 8.26 7.01
C LEU A 95 1.57 7.06 7.90
N PHE A 96 1.43 5.88 7.30
CA PHE A 96 1.22 4.66 8.06
C PHE A 96 2.37 4.44 9.04
N ALA A 97 3.61 4.63 8.59
CA ALA A 97 4.77 4.46 9.44
C ALA A 97 4.76 5.44 10.61
N GLN A 98 4.31 6.67 10.40
CA GLN A 98 4.21 7.64 11.48
C GLN A 98 3.19 7.23 12.53
N LYS A 99 2.09 6.63 12.10
CA LYS A 99 1.00 6.26 13.02
C LYS A 99 1.19 4.89 13.66
N TYR A 100 1.73 3.94 12.92
CA TYR A 100 1.74 2.53 13.32
C TYR A 100 3.10 1.88 13.09
N SER A 101 4.18 2.58 13.44
CA SER A 101 5.54 2.08 13.20
C SER A 101 5.80 0.72 13.82
N ASP A 102 5.14 0.42 14.94
CA ASP A 102 5.35 -0.85 15.64
C ASP A 102 4.93 -2.07 14.81
N LEU A 103 4.09 -1.87 13.81
CA LEU A 103 3.63 -2.96 12.96
C LEU A 103 4.56 -3.24 11.79
N LEU A 104 5.53 -2.36 11.54
CA LEU A 104 6.35 -2.44 10.35
C LEU A 104 7.72 -3.03 10.63
N GLU A 105 8.17 -3.96 9.78
CA GLU A 105 9.55 -4.40 9.73
C GLU A 105 10.40 -3.44 8.92
N LYS A 106 9.93 -3.11 7.72
CA LYS A 106 10.65 -2.25 6.78
C LYS A 106 9.67 -1.41 6.00
N ILE A 107 10.15 -0.28 5.51
CA ILE A 107 9.39 0.56 4.60
C ILE A 107 10.30 0.94 3.44
N ILE A 108 9.79 0.77 2.22
CA ILE A 108 10.50 1.10 0.99
C ILE A 108 9.63 2.06 0.21
N ILE A 109 10.18 3.21 -0.12
CA ILE A 109 9.47 4.24 -0.87
C ILE A 109 10.11 4.36 -2.24
N VAL A 110 9.29 4.19 -3.28
CA VAL A 110 9.76 4.17 -4.66
C VAL A 110 9.15 5.31 -5.44
N ASP A 111 10.00 6.01 -6.16
CA ASP A 111 9.57 6.95 -7.19
C ASP A 111 8.66 8.06 -6.71
N ILE A 112 8.96 8.60 -5.53
CA ILE A 112 8.31 9.82 -5.08
C ILE A 112 9.10 10.99 -5.64
N ILE A 113 8.40 11.91 -6.29
CA ILE A 113 9.05 13.07 -6.92
C ILE A 113 8.45 14.34 -6.31
N PRO A 114 8.78 14.63 -5.06
CA PRO A 114 8.11 15.71 -4.33
C PRO A 114 8.30 17.09 -4.99
N LYS A 115 9.46 17.36 -5.56
CA LYS A 115 9.70 18.66 -6.15
C LYS A 115 8.96 18.88 -7.46
N LYS A 116 8.40 17.85 -8.04
CA LYS A 116 7.58 17.95 -9.22
C LYS A 116 6.19 18.47 -8.93
N TYR A 117 5.80 18.38 -7.69
CA TYR A 117 4.47 18.81 -7.31
C TYR A 117 4.49 20.30 -7.01
N LYS A 118 3.48 20.98 -7.50
CA LYS A 118 3.34 22.40 -7.23
C LYS A 118 2.96 22.61 -5.77
N PRO A 119 3.31 23.75 -5.19
CA PRO A 119 2.93 24.00 -3.80
C PRO A 119 1.43 23.92 -3.55
N HIS A 120 0.63 24.15 -4.56
CA HIS A 120 -0.82 24.10 -4.40
C HIS A 120 -1.37 22.67 -4.47
N HIS A 121 -0.54 21.69 -4.72
CA HIS A 121 -0.97 20.30 -4.73
C HIS A 121 -1.05 19.78 -3.30
N ASN A 122 -2.05 20.22 -2.58
CA ASN A 122 -2.19 19.89 -1.17
C ASN A 122 -3.12 18.73 -0.91
N ASN A 123 -3.78 18.23 -1.93
CA ASN A 123 -4.65 17.10 -1.75
C ASN A 123 -4.30 16.03 -2.79
N ILE A 124 -4.85 14.86 -2.59
CA ILE A 124 -4.50 13.69 -3.38
C ILE A 124 -4.80 13.85 -4.86
N MET A 125 -5.83 14.56 -5.17
CA MET A 125 -6.31 14.67 -6.54
C MET A 125 -5.56 15.69 -7.39
N ASP A 126 -4.77 16.52 -6.79
CA ASP A 126 -4.03 17.56 -7.52
C ASP A 126 -2.77 17.03 -8.19
#